data_1de9e05c722e21f68a2265c526324734
#
_entry.id   1de9e05c722e21f68a2265c526324734
#
_cell.length_a   1.000
_cell.length_b   1.000
_cell.length_c   1.000
_cell.angle_alpha   90.00
_cell.angle_beta   90.00
_cell.angle_gamma   90.00
#
_symmetry.space_group_name_H-M   'P 1'
#
loop_
_entity.id
_entity.type
_entity.pdbx_description
1 polymer ?
#
loop_
_entity_poly.entity_id
_entity_poly.type
_entity_poly.pdbx_seq_one_letter_code
_entity_poly.pdbx_strand_id
1 'polypeptide(L)'
;MDRYNFKIIEEKWQKYWEDNKVFSTKIKKDKKKFYCLEMFPYPSGKIHMGHVRNYTIGDVLARFKSLQGYNVLHPMGWDSFGMPAENAARQNNLDPKTWTEKNISNMKSQLKKLGLSIDWDREISTCTPEYYKHQQEFFLELYDCLLYTSPSPRDLST
;
A
#
# COMPACT_ATOMS: atom_id res chain seq x y z
N MET A 1 -20.15 -7.74 -36.42
CA MET A 1 -19.98 -7.23 -35.05
C MET A 1 -18.47 -7.12 -34.77
N ASP A 2 -18.01 -5.93 -34.46
CA ASP A 2 -16.61 -5.74 -34.12
C ASP A 2 -16.27 -6.53 -32.86
N ARG A 3 -15.17 -7.26 -32.90
CA ARG A 3 -14.70 -8.06 -31.77
C ARG A 3 -14.30 -7.12 -30.64
N TYR A 4 -14.75 -7.43 -29.40
CA TYR A 4 -14.37 -6.68 -28.22
C TYR A 4 -12.85 -6.51 -28.12
N ASN A 5 -12.40 -5.26 -28.13
CA ASN A 5 -10.97 -4.91 -28.00
C ASN A 5 -10.68 -4.45 -26.58
N PHE A 6 -10.26 -5.40 -25.74
CA PHE A 6 -9.99 -5.16 -24.32
C PHE A 6 -8.90 -4.08 -24.10
N LYS A 7 -7.86 -4.05 -24.92
CA LYS A 7 -6.76 -3.07 -24.75
C LYS A 7 -7.25 -1.62 -24.82
N ILE A 8 -8.01 -1.29 -25.85
CA ILE A 8 -8.56 0.06 -26.02
C ILE A 8 -9.55 0.39 -24.91
N ILE A 9 -10.38 -0.57 -24.51
CA ILE A 9 -11.42 -0.33 -23.51
C ILE A 9 -10.83 -0.20 -22.11
N GLU A 10 -9.86 -1.04 -21.74
CA GLU A 10 -9.16 -0.97 -20.47
C GLU A 10 -8.41 0.35 -20.31
N GLU A 11 -7.63 0.75 -21.32
CA GLU A 11 -6.91 2.05 -21.32
C GLU A 11 -7.88 3.23 -21.18
N LYS A 12 -8.99 3.21 -21.92
CA LYS A 12 -10.03 4.26 -21.85
C LYS A 12 -10.58 4.40 -20.43
N TRP A 13 -10.95 3.29 -19.79
CA TRP A 13 -11.59 3.32 -18.48
C TRP A 13 -10.59 3.61 -17.35
N GLN A 14 -9.38 3.08 -17.40
CA GLN A 14 -8.33 3.40 -16.44
C GLN A 14 -8.00 4.88 -16.47
N LYS A 15 -7.86 5.46 -17.68
CA LYS A 15 -7.68 6.91 -17.85
C LYS A 15 -8.86 7.71 -17.29
N TYR A 16 -10.08 7.29 -17.58
CA TYR A 16 -11.27 7.96 -17.04
C TYR A 16 -11.30 7.95 -15.51
N TRP A 17 -10.96 6.82 -14.88
CA TRP A 17 -10.93 6.71 -13.42
C TRP A 17 -9.85 7.58 -12.78
N GLU A 18 -8.70 7.69 -13.41
CA GLU A 18 -7.60 8.54 -12.95
C GLU A 18 -7.95 10.03 -13.09
N ASP A 19 -8.38 10.46 -14.28
CA ASP A 19 -8.73 11.85 -14.57
C ASP A 19 -9.88 12.36 -13.66
N ASN A 20 -10.85 11.51 -13.36
CA ASN A 20 -12.01 11.84 -12.52
C ASN A 20 -11.85 11.48 -11.04
N LYS A 21 -10.71 10.93 -10.65
CA LYS A 21 -10.43 10.49 -9.26
C LYS A 21 -11.55 9.63 -8.67
N VAL A 22 -12.05 8.68 -9.46
CA VAL A 22 -13.26 7.89 -9.13
C VAL A 22 -13.12 7.13 -7.82
N PHE A 23 -11.92 6.69 -7.49
CA PHE A 23 -11.63 5.90 -6.28
C PHE A 23 -11.05 6.74 -5.12
N SER A 24 -10.90 8.05 -5.31
CA SER A 24 -10.42 8.94 -4.26
C SER A 24 -11.45 9.12 -3.16
N THR A 25 -11.06 8.86 -1.92
CA THR A 25 -11.94 8.86 -0.75
C THR A 25 -11.89 10.16 0.00
N LYS A 26 -13.04 10.84 0.08
CA LYS A 26 -13.23 12.03 0.92
C LYS A 26 -14.05 11.65 2.16
N ILE A 27 -13.83 12.35 3.26
CA ILE A 27 -14.62 12.16 4.48
C ILE A 27 -16.06 12.58 4.22
N LYS A 28 -17.00 11.62 4.30
CA LYS A 28 -18.46 11.86 4.17
C LYS A 28 -19.13 11.45 5.48
N LYS A 29 -19.74 12.41 6.18
CA LYS A 29 -20.37 12.18 7.49
C LYS A 29 -21.68 11.39 7.40
N ASP A 30 -22.35 11.49 6.27
CA ASP A 30 -23.67 10.90 5.95
C ASP A 30 -23.59 9.44 5.48
N LYS A 31 -22.38 8.92 5.20
CA LYS A 31 -22.19 7.56 4.69
C LYS A 31 -21.52 6.67 5.73
N LYS A 32 -21.93 5.40 5.77
CA LYS A 32 -21.22 4.35 6.51
C LYS A 32 -19.82 4.19 5.95
N LYS A 33 -18.82 4.15 6.81
CA LYS A 33 -17.41 3.99 6.42
C LYS A 33 -17.09 2.50 6.27
N PHE A 34 -16.23 2.19 5.31
CA PHE A 34 -15.65 0.87 5.15
C PHE A 34 -14.16 1.02 4.82
N TYR A 35 -13.32 0.35 5.59
CA TYR A 35 -11.88 0.33 5.37
C TYR A 35 -11.48 -1.04 4.80
N CYS A 36 -10.99 -1.05 3.57
CA CYS A 36 -10.50 -2.23 2.88
C CYS A 36 -8.98 -2.14 2.83
N LEU A 37 -8.31 -2.99 3.59
CA LEU A 37 -6.85 -3.03 3.65
C LEU A 37 -6.37 -4.43 3.28
N GLU A 38 -5.46 -4.49 2.32
CA GLU A 38 -4.63 -5.64 2.03
C GLU A 38 -3.22 -5.41 2.57
N MET A 39 -2.48 -6.49 2.72
CA MET A 39 -1.08 -6.43 3.12
C MET A 39 -0.25 -5.66 2.10
N PHE A 40 0.49 -4.66 2.58
CA PHE A 40 1.39 -3.89 1.72
C PHE A 40 2.52 -4.76 1.18
N PRO A 41 2.84 -4.67 -0.12
CA PRO A 41 3.90 -5.45 -0.69
C PRO A 41 5.29 -4.89 -0.34
N TYR A 42 6.27 -5.78 -0.27
CA TYR A 42 7.66 -5.37 -0.34
C TYR A 42 8.00 -4.93 -1.76
N PRO A 43 8.68 -3.80 -1.95
CA PRO A 43 9.09 -3.34 -3.27
C PRO A 43 10.32 -4.12 -3.77
N SER A 44 10.11 -5.40 -4.11
CA SER A 44 11.17 -6.34 -4.48
C SER A 44 11.40 -6.47 -6.00
N GLY A 45 10.73 -5.66 -6.82
CA GLY A 45 10.94 -5.62 -8.26
C GLY A 45 9.69 -5.73 -9.11
N LYS A 46 9.03 -6.89 -9.16
CA LYS A 46 7.85 -7.14 -9.99
C LYS A 46 6.74 -7.78 -9.17
N ILE A 47 5.48 -7.50 -9.55
CA ILE A 47 4.36 -8.24 -8.99
C ILE A 47 4.35 -9.68 -9.51
N HIS A 48 3.78 -10.57 -8.74
CA HIS A 48 3.56 -11.99 -9.09
C HIS A 48 2.11 -12.38 -8.82
N MET A 49 1.73 -13.59 -9.16
CA MET A 49 0.35 -14.07 -9.03
C MET A 49 -0.21 -13.99 -7.60
N GLY A 50 0.65 -14.09 -6.57
CA GLY A 50 0.25 -13.88 -5.19
C GLY A 50 -0.27 -12.45 -4.93
N HIS A 51 0.40 -11.44 -5.48
CA HIS A 51 -0.06 -10.04 -5.43
C HIS A 51 -1.39 -9.88 -6.18
N VAL A 52 -1.48 -10.44 -7.39
CA VAL A 52 -2.71 -10.37 -8.19
C VAL A 52 -3.89 -10.96 -7.41
N ARG A 53 -3.72 -12.16 -6.84
CA ARG A 53 -4.76 -12.81 -6.04
C ARG A 53 -5.18 -11.96 -4.84
N ASN A 54 -4.22 -11.49 -4.04
CA ASN A 54 -4.48 -10.73 -2.83
C ASN A 54 -5.27 -9.45 -3.13
N TYR A 55 -4.77 -8.64 -4.07
CA TYR A 55 -5.39 -7.35 -4.37
C TYR A 55 -6.69 -7.47 -5.18
N THR A 56 -6.87 -8.53 -5.97
CA THR A 56 -8.16 -8.77 -6.64
C THR A 56 -9.26 -9.12 -5.63
N ILE A 57 -8.96 -9.91 -4.59
CA ILE A 57 -9.94 -10.25 -3.56
C ILE A 57 -10.39 -8.98 -2.82
N GLY A 58 -9.45 -8.13 -2.41
CA GLY A 58 -9.77 -6.86 -1.76
C GLY A 58 -10.53 -5.90 -2.68
N ASP A 59 -10.14 -5.82 -3.95
CA ASP A 59 -10.81 -4.97 -4.95
C ASP A 59 -12.28 -5.36 -5.15
N VAL A 60 -12.56 -6.66 -5.24
CA VAL A 60 -13.95 -7.16 -5.31
C VAL A 60 -14.76 -6.71 -4.11
N LEU A 61 -14.19 -6.84 -2.91
CA LEU A 61 -14.86 -6.42 -1.68
C LEU A 61 -15.06 -4.90 -1.62
N ALA A 62 -14.04 -4.13 -1.98
CA ALA A 62 -14.09 -2.67 -2.01
C ALA A 62 -15.19 -2.18 -2.97
N ARG A 63 -15.23 -2.72 -4.20
CA ARG A 63 -16.28 -2.39 -5.19
C ARG A 63 -17.67 -2.81 -4.71
N PHE A 64 -17.82 -4.00 -4.15
CA PHE A 64 -19.09 -4.47 -3.61
C PHE A 64 -19.61 -3.53 -2.52
N LYS A 65 -18.76 -3.13 -1.57
CA LYS A 65 -19.13 -2.18 -0.53
C LYS A 65 -19.46 -0.80 -1.08
N SER A 66 -18.73 -0.34 -2.08
CA SER A 66 -19.04 0.92 -2.77
C SER A 66 -20.42 0.88 -3.43
N LEU A 67 -20.76 -0.22 -4.11
CA LEU A 67 -22.09 -0.43 -4.70
C LEU A 67 -23.22 -0.47 -3.66
N GLN A 68 -22.92 -0.92 -2.44
CA GLN A 68 -23.84 -0.84 -1.30
C GLN A 68 -23.97 0.56 -0.68
N GLY A 69 -23.31 1.58 -1.24
CA GLY A 69 -23.39 2.96 -0.79
C GLY A 69 -22.43 3.33 0.34
N TYR A 70 -21.51 2.45 0.74
CA TYR A 70 -20.48 2.79 1.73
C TYR A 70 -19.48 3.80 1.19
N ASN A 71 -18.90 4.59 2.09
CA ASN A 71 -17.72 5.40 1.81
C ASN A 71 -16.49 4.51 2.05
N VAL A 72 -15.93 3.98 0.97
CA VAL A 72 -14.85 2.99 1.02
C VAL A 72 -13.49 3.68 0.97
N LEU A 73 -12.64 3.41 1.95
CA LEU A 73 -11.22 3.71 1.91
C LEU A 73 -10.46 2.42 1.53
N HIS A 74 -9.86 2.42 0.34
CA HIS A 74 -9.07 1.32 -0.20
C HIS A 74 -7.67 1.84 -0.56
N PRO A 75 -6.77 1.99 0.44
CA PRO A 75 -5.45 2.59 0.24
C PRO A 75 -4.44 1.57 -0.28
N MET A 76 -3.31 2.06 -0.75
CA MET A 76 -2.12 1.27 -1.04
C MET A 76 -0.93 1.82 -0.24
N GLY A 77 -0.03 0.92 0.13
CA GLY A 77 1.23 1.27 0.74
C GLY A 77 2.34 0.31 0.34
N TRP A 78 3.57 0.67 0.73
CA TRP A 78 4.77 -0.10 0.46
C TRP A 78 5.46 -0.41 1.77
N ASP A 79 5.64 -1.69 2.08
CA ASP A 79 6.48 -2.12 3.18
C ASP A 79 7.94 -2.09 2.71
N SER A 80 8.50 -0.88 2.78
CA SER A 80 9.71 -0.49 2.06
C SER A 80 10.90 -0.18 2.97
N PHE A 81 10.78 -0.50 4.25
CA PHE A 81 11.84 -0.25 5.24
C PHE A 81 12.48 -1.57 5.70
N GLY A 82 13.81 -1.62 5.75
CA GLY A 82 14.53 -2.73 6.39
C GLY A 82 15.55 -3.45 5.54
N MET A 83 16.18 -4.47 6.13
CA MET A 83 17.31 -5.22 5.59
C MET A 83 17.10 -5.87 4.21
N PRO A 84 15.91 -6.38 3.83
CA PRO A 84 15.75 -6.99 2.52
C PRO A 84 16.04 -6.03 1.36
N ALA A 85 15.58 -4.78 1.46
CA ALA A 85 15.85 -3.76 0.46
C ALA A 85 17.33 -3.35 0.45
N GLU A 86 17.95 -3.20 1.63
CA GLU A 86 19.36 -2.85 1.77
C GLU A 86 20.27 -3.96 1.19
N ASN A 87 20.01 -5.21 1.50
CA ASN A 87 20.78 -6.33 0.99
C ASN A 87 20.67 -6.46 -0.54
N ALA A 88 19.46 -6.30 -1.08
CA ALA A 88 19.25 -6.32 -2.53
C ALA A 88 19.97 -5.15 -3.23
N ALA A 89 19.95 -3.97 -2.65
CA ALA A 89 20.67 -2.81 -3.16
C ALA A 89 22.18 -3.04 -3.16
N ARG A 90 22.75 -3.58 -2.07
CA ARG A 90 24.18 -3.92 -1.98
C ARG A 90 24.58 -4.95 -3.04
N GLN A 91 23.79 -6.00 -3.25
CA GLN A 91 24.06 -7.02 -4.27
C GLN A 91 24.08 -6.47 -5.69
N ASN A 92 23.31 -5.39 -5.93
CA ASN A 92 23.22 -4.73 -7.22
C ASN A 92 24.12 -3.47 -7.33
N ASN A 93 24.97 -3.19 -6.34
CA ASN A 93 25.80 -1.99 -6.25
C ASN A 93 25.01 -0.70 -6.42
N LEU A 94 23.82 -0.63 -5.82
CA LEU A 94 22.91 0.52 -5.87
C LEU A 94 22.69 1.08 -4.48
N ASP A 95 22.36 2.37 -4.40
CA ASP A 95 21.85 2.98 -3.19
C ASP A 95 20.48 2.40 -2.80
N PRO A 96 20.24 2.03 -1.53
CA PRO A 96 18.97 1.45 -1.08
C PRO A 96 17.74 2.30 -1.41
N LYS A 97 17.83 3.62 -1.29
CA LYS A 97 16.74 4.53 -1.60
C LYS A 97 16.39 4.45 -3.10
N THR A 98 17.38 4.62 -3.95
CA THR A 98 17.22 4.56 -5.42
C THR A 98 16.65 3.21 -5.87
N TRP A 99 17.13 2.11 -5.29
CA TRP A 99 16.62 0.76 -5.56
C TRP A 99 15.14 0.64 -5.18
N THR A 100 14.79 1.07 -3.98
CA THR A 100 13.43 0.98 -3.46
C THR A 100 12.45 1.83 -4.27
N GLU A 101 12.78 3.09 -4.54
CA GLU A 101 11.94 3.99 -5.33
C GLU A 101 11.69 3.48 -6.75
N LYS A 102 12.72 2.92 -7.39
CA LYS A 102 12.60 2.29 -8.72
C LYS A 102 11.65 1.10 -8.70
N ASN A 103 11.74 0.26 -7.68
CA ASN A 103 10.88 -0.91 -7.55
C ASN A 103 9.44 -0.52 -7.25
N ILE A 104 9.21 0.45 -6.37
CA ILE A 104 7.88 1.03 -6.09
C ILE A 104 7.26 1.54 -7.39
N SER A 105 7.98 2.35 -8.16
CA SER A 105 7.49 2.89 -9.43
C SER A 105 7.12 1.78 -10.42
N ASN A 106 7.95 0.75 -10.54
CA ASN A 106 7.71 -0.38 -11.41
C ASN A 106 6.46 -1.19 -10.98
N MET A 107 6.38 -1.57 -9.71
CA MET A 107 5.25 -2.34 -9.19
C MET A 107 3.95 -1.53 -9.24
N LYS A 108 3.98 -0.24 -8.93
CA LYS A 108 2.84 0.68 -9.06
C LYS A 108 2.31 0.72 -10.49
N SER A 109 3.20 0.84 -11.48
CA SER A 109 2.82 0.78 -12.90
C SER A 109 2.12 -0.53 -13.25
N GLN A 110 2.59 -1.66 -12.72
CA GLN A 110 1.98 -2.97 -12.95
C GLN A 110 0.61 -3.10 -12.26
N LEU A 111 0.50 -2.63 -11.00
CA LEU A 111 -0.77 -2.66 -10.26
C LEU A 111 -1.84 -1.76 -10.91
N LYS A 112 -1.46 -0.59 -11.41
CA LYS A 112 -2.37 0.30 -12.14
C LYS A 112 -2.97 -0.38 -13.37
N LYS A 113 -2.18 -1.20 -14.09
CA LYS A 113 -2.68 -1.96 -15.26
C LYS A 113 -3.71 -3.03 -14.91
N LEU A 114 -3.79 -3.48 -13.67
CA LEU A 114 -4.85 -4.38 -13.20
C LEU A 114 -6.20 -3.67 -13.04
N GLY A 115 -6.23 -2.35 -13.07
CA GLY A 115 -7.45 -1.57 -12.95
C GLY A 115 -8.14 -1.65 -11.60
N LEU A 116 -7.39 -1.85 -10.53
CA LEU A 116 -7.89 -1.95 -9.16
C LEU A 116 -8.45 -0.62 -8.66
N SER A 117 -9.47 -0.67 -7.79
CA SER A 117 -10.13 0.50 -7.19
C SER A 117 -9.37 1.10 -6.02
N ILE A 118 -8.06 1.25 -6.18
CA ILE A 118 -7.17 1.76 -5.15
C ILE A 118 -7.19 3.30 -5.14
N ASP A 119 -7.27 3.87 -3.94
CA ASP A 119 -7.09 5.32 -3.71
C ASP A 119 -5.60 5.67 -3.66
N TRP A 120 -5.04 5.97 -4.82
CA TRP A 120 -3.63 6.33 -4.97
C TRP A 120 -3.27 7.69 -4.36
N ASP A 121 -4.26 8.55 -4.04
CA ASP A 121 -4.03 9.79 -3.29
C ASP A 121 -3.70 9.50 -1.80
N ARG A 122 -3.96 8.27 -1.35
CA ARG A 122 -3.67 7.75 0.00
C ARG A 122 -2.51 6.77 0.04
N GLU A 123 -1.64 6.80 -0.99
CA GLU A 123 -0.43 5.98 -1.02
C GLU A 123 0.55 6.39 0.07
N ILE A 124 1.12 5.40 0.75
CA ILE A 124 2.15 5.60 1.78
C ILE A 124 3.36 4.69 1.53
N SER A 125 4.51 5.05 2.09
CA SER A 125 5.71 4.24 2.06
C SER A 125 6.37 4.25 3.43
N THR A 126 6.61 3.08 4.00
CA THR A 126 7.09 2.96 5.39
C THR A 126 8.50 3.51 5.59
N CYS A 127 9.28 3.68 4.50
CA CYS A 127 10.63 4.23 4.54
C CYS A 127 10.67 5.76 4.44
N THR A 128 9.54 6.45 4.31
CA THR A 128 9.54 7.91 4.23
C THR A 128 9.54 8.56 5.63
N PRO A 129 10.22 9.70 5.80
CA PRO A 129 10.25 10.42 7.08
C PRO A 129 8.85 10.74 7.61
N GLU A 130 7.92 11.10 6.74
CA GLU A 130 6.53 11.40 7.10
C GLU A 130 5.84 10.23 7.78
N TYR A 131 6.23 9.00 7.41
CA TYR A 131 5.67 7.78 8.02
C TYR A 131 6.42 7.42 9.31
N TYR A 132 7.75 7.24 9.26
CA TYR A 132 8.48 6.66 10.39
C TYR A 132 8.69 7.63 11.56
N LYS A 133 8.56 8.94 11.37
CA LYS A 133 8.65 9.92 12.47
C LYS A 133 7.70 9.59 13.64
N HIS A 134 6.49 9.11 13.32
CA HIS A 134 5.51 8.73 14.34
C HIS A 134 5.95 7.48 15.13
N GLN A 135 6.66 6.56 14.50
CA GLN A 135 7.25 5.42 15.20
C GLN A 135 8.38 5.86 16.11
N GLN A 136 9.18 6.85 15.67
CA GLN A 136 10.25 7.43 16.49
C GLN A 136 9.68 8.19 17.69
N GLU A 137 8.64 8.98 17.50
CA GLU A 137 7.93 9.66 18.59
C GLU A 137 7.42 8.63 19.62
N PHE A 138 6.73 7.59 19.17
CA PHE A 138 6.22 6.53 20.04
C PHE A 138 7.35 5.78 20.77
N PHE A 139 8.47 5.52 20.09
CA PHE A 139 9.66 4.94 20.73
C PHE A 139 10.19 5.81 21.87
N LEU A 140 10.26 7.12 21.67
CA LEU A 140 10.73 8.05 22.69
C LEU A 140 9.79 8.07 23.91
N GLU A 141 8.47 8.06 23.70
CA GLU A 141 7.49 7.95 24.78
C GLU A 141 7.71 6.67 25.62
N LEU A 142 7.94 5.53 24.96
CA LEU A 142 8.23 4.26 25.63
C LEU A 142 9.57 4.30 26.38
N TYR A 143 10.56 4.97 25.81
CA TYR A 143 11.86 5.14 26.44
C TYR A 143 11.76 6.01 27.69
N ASP A 144 11.07 7.14 27.59
CA ASP A 144 10.90 8.09 28.71
C ASP A 144 10.09 7.50 29.86
N CYS A 145 9.13 6.63 29.58
CA CYS A 145 8.37 5.90 30.61
C CYS A 145 9.10 4.66 31.17
N LEU A 146 10.37 4.46 30.81
CA LEU A 146 11.24 3.36 31.26
C LEU A 146 10.74 1.94 30.91
N LEU A 147 9.86 1.80 29.94
CA LEU A 147 9.32 0.49 29.54
C LEU A 147 10.42 -0.49 29.09
N TYR A 148 11.48 0.03 28.44
CA TYR A 148 12.62 -0.77 27.99
C TYR A 148 13.63 -1.09 29.08
N THR A 149 13.57 -0.41 30.23
CA THR A 149 14.50 -0.59 31.33
C THR A 149 13.92 -1.41 32.47
N SER A 150 12.61 -1.66 32.44
CA SER A 150 11.91 -2.51 33.41
C SER A 150 11.89 -3.95 32.92
N PRO A 151 12.37 -4.93 33.71
CA PRO A 151 12.30 -6.33 33.35
C PRO A 151 10.84 -6.77 33.25
N SER A 152 10.51 -7.46 32.17
CA SER A 152 9.16 -8.05 32.06
C SER A 152 9.04 -9.31 32.92
N PRO A 153 7.82 -9.71 33.37
CA PRO A 153 7.63 -10.96 34.08
C PRO A 153 8.16 -12.20 33.35
N ARG A 154 8.30 -12.13 32.01
CA ARG A 154 8.91 -13.21 31.23
C ARG A 154 10.43 -13.30 31.41
N ASP A 155 11.08 -12.17 31.59
CA ASP A 155 12.54 -12.11 31.75
C ASP A 155 12.98 -12.61 33.12
N LEU A 156 12.06 -12.66 34.08
CA LEU A 156 12.25 -13.16 35.44
C LEU A 156 12.04 -14.68 35.58
N SER A 157 11.59 -15.36 34.51
CA SER A 157 11.26 -16.80 34.50
C SER A 157 12.36 -17.70 33.93
N THR A 158 13.58 -17.15 33.66
CA THR A 158 14.75 -17.92 33.19
C THR A 158 15.73 -18.22 34.34
#